data_b46dc0be7973b605147c600c76b99309
#
_entry.id   b46dc0be7973b605147c600c76b99309
#
_cell.length_a   1.000
_cell.length_b   1.000
_cell.length_c   1.000
_cell.angle_alpha   90.00
_cell.angle_beta   90.00
_cell.angle_gamma   90.00
#
_symmetry.space_group_name_H-M   'P 1'
#
loop_
_entity.id
_entity.type
_entity.pdbx_description
1 polymer ?
#
loop_
_entity_poly.entity_id
_entity_poly.type
_entity_poly.pdbx_seq_one_letter_code
_entity_poly.pdbx_strand_id
1 'polypeptide(L)'
;VATPAGNTQSPPDGTTAGWEILTSEDFANVNCHDDTWRWQGGHAFCTGIPTGVIRYREPLVNFEFLCEWMHKEKGGNSGVFVWATPSSIASLAAGQGSLPHGIEVQVLDLGYAEVYTKQYNKPADWFTSHGDVFPVGPVEMRPFPPVAPDGRRSFPSKETTKGTNEWNHYYVRAVDGEVRLWVNGEEVSGGDGISPAFGFLCLESEGAPVEFRNLRLRRLPSAAQPEISLESLQPPALEPVSLDGHPIVGTWVYGEHARDISPSGYCTLRHGNTVVWKKRCLSKTETSIMVEGGLVHTLDGDILKIEGMYEARRR
;
A
#
# COMPACT_ATOMS: atom_id res chain seq x y z
N VAL A 1 -2.71 -30.37 18.04
CA VAL A 1 -1.72 -30.00 17.02
C VAL A 1 -0.72 -29.13 17.73
N ALA A 2 0.55 -29.59 17.85
CA ALA A 2 1.59 -28.88 18.56
C ALA A 2 1.93 -27.60 17.79
N THR A 3 1.91 -26.46 18.47
CA THR A 3 2.47 -25.18 17.99
C THR A 3 3.95 -25.44 17.64
N PRO A 4 4.44 -25.08 16.44
CA PRO A 4 5.85 -25.18 16.17
C PRO A 4 6.60 -24.31 17.18
N ALA A 5 7.61 -24.88 17.82
CA ALA A 5 8.44 -24.19 18.81
C ALA A 5 9.03 -22.93 18.11
N GLY A 6 8.67 -21.77 18.64
CA GLY A 6 9.19 -20.49 18.15
C GLY A 6 10.71 -20.52 18.22
N ASN A 7 11.34 -20.16 17.12
CA ASN A 7 12.79 -20.08 17.03
C ASN A 7 13.24 -18.90 17.92
N THR A 8 13.83 -19.18 19.06
CA THR A 8 14.25 -18.18 20.07
C THR A 8 15.48 -17.35 19.64
N GLN A 9 15.83 -17.42 18.35
CA GLN A 9 16.95 -16.66 17.83
C GLN A 9 16.51 -15.21 17.57
N SER A 10 17.24 -14.26 18.16
CA SER A 10 17.03 -12.84 17.88
C SER A 10 17.10 -12.57 16.36
N PRO A 11 16.25 -11.67 15.84
CA PRO A 11 16.30 -11.33 14.42
C PRO A 11 17.69 -10.81 14.03
N PRO A 12 18.13 -11.03 12.79
CA PRO A 12 19.40 -10.52 12.30
C PRO A 12 19.42 -8.99 12.32
N ASP A 13 20.59 -8.39 12.48
CA ASP A 13 20.79 -6.94 12.43
C ASP A 13 21.03 -6.40 11.00
N GLY A 14 21.05 -7.30 10.01
CA GLY A 14 21.29 -6.96 8.61
C GLY A 14 22.72 -6.54 8.27
N THR A 15 23.69 -6.76 9.16
CA THR A 15 25.11 -6.37 8.93
C THR A 15 25.97 -7.51 8.38
N THR A 16 25.51 -8.75 8.45
CA THR A 16 26.23 -9.91 7.95
C THR A 16 26.23 -9.99 6.42
N ALA A 17 27.09 -10.83 5.85
CA ALA A 17 27.17 -11.00 4.40
C ALA A 17 25.83 -11.44 3.78
N GLY A 18 25.56 -10.95 2.57
CA GLY A 18 24.36 -11.24 1.79
C GLY A 18 23.20 -10.26 1.98
N TRP A 19 23.30 -9.33 2.92
CA TRP A 19 22.36 -8.23 3.03
C TRP A 19 22.72 -7.07 2.10
N GLU A 20 21.73 -6.59 1.34
CA GLU A 20 21.79 -5.41 0.49
C GLU A 20 21.14 -4.23 1.21
N ILE A 21 21.78 -3.05 1.19
CA ILE A 21 21.17 -1.80 1.65
C ILE A 21 20.33 -1.27 0.49
N LEU A 22 19.05 -1.02 0.73
CA LEU A 22 18.14 -0.51 -0.28
C LEU A 22 18.10 1.02 -0.26
N THR A 23 18.05 1.60 -1.44
CA THR A 23 18.02 3.05 -1.71
C THR A 23 16.88 3.40 -2.63
N SER A 24 16.73 4.67 -3.01
CA SER A 24 15.75 5.11 -4.01
C SER A 24 15.88 4.40 -5.36
N GLU A 25 17.09 3.99 -5.72
CA GLU A 25 17.37 3.31 -7.01
C GLU A 25 16.81 1.89 -7.06
N ASP A 26 16.49 1.32 -5.90
CA ASP A 26 15.95 -0.02 -5.76
C ASP A 26 14.42 -0.07 -5.84
N PHE A 27 13.77 1.10 -5.83
CA PHE A 27 12.31 1.19 -5.87
C PHE A 27 11.81 1.91 -7.12
N ALA A 28 10.71 1.40 -7.66
CA ALA A 28 9.97 2.02 -8.75
C ALA A 28 8.57 2.44 -8.25
N ASN A 29 8.15 3.65 -8.65
CA ASN A 29 6.78 4.11 -8.42
C ASN A 29 5.81 3.23 -9.24
N VAL A 30 4.68 2.85 -8.63
CA VAL A 30 3.62 2.09 -9.31
C VAL A 30 2.42 2.99 -9.58
N ASN A 31 1.85 3.59 -8.55
CA ASN A 31 0.62 4.39 -8.66
C ASN A 31 0.57 5.58 -7.67
N CYS A 32 1.70 5.97 -7.13
CA CYS A 32 1.83 7.18 -6.32
C CYS A 32 2.09 8.42 -7.20
N HIS A 33 1.94 9.62 -6.63
CA HIS A 33 2.42 10.84 -7.26
C HIS A 33 3.95 10.96 -7.16
N ASP A 34 4.56 11.79 -7.99
CA ASP A 34 6.02 11.99 -8.02
C ASP A 34 6.56 12.55 -6.71
N ASP A 35 5.75 13.27 -5.94
CA ASP A 35 6.08 13.89 -4.66
C ASP A 35 5.63 13.08 -3.44
N THR A 36 4.97 11.94 -3.64
CA THR A 36 4.53 11.07 -2.53
C THR A 36 5.70 10.52 -1.73
N TRP A 37 6.76 10.13 -2.42
CA TRP A 37 7.97 9.58 -1.82
C TRP A 37 9.17 10.47 -2.08
N ARG A 38 9.88 10.81 -1.02
CA ARG A 38 11.14 11.57 -1.07
C ARG A 38 12.23 10.83 -0.31
N TRP A 39 13.38 10.70 -0.92
CA TRP A 39 14.54 10.03 -0.32
C TRP A 39 15.60 11.06 0.07
N GLN A 40 16.08 11.00 1.30
CA GLN A 40 17.14 11.88 1.80
C GLN A 40 17.89 11.22 2.95
N GLY A 41 19.24 11.16 2.87
CA GLY A 41 20.08 10.66 3.95
C GLY A 41 19.81 9.19 4.33
N GLY A 42 19.42 8.35 3.38
CA GLY A 42 19.08 6.94 3.62
C GLY A 42 17.68 6.70 4.19
N HIS A 43 16.85 7.76 4.27
CA HIS A 43 15.47 7.70 4.71
C HIS A 43 14.52 7.88 3.54
N ALA A 44 13.43 7.11 3.52
CA ALA A 44 12.29 7.27 2.63
C ALA A 44 11.16 7.96 3.39
N PHE A 45 10.83 9.18 3.00
CA PHE A 45 9.71 9.96 3.52
C PHE A 45 8.51 9.78 2.61
N CYS A 46 7.40 9.36 3.17
CA CYS A 46 6.13 9.22 2.49
C CYS A 46 5.12 10.24 3.02
N THR A 47 4.37 10.89 2.12
CA THR A 47 3.31 11.83 2.50
C THR A 47 2.02 11.11 2.93
N GLY A 48 1.86 9.84 2.56
CA GLY A 48 0.61 9.09 2.72
C GLY A 48 -0.45 9.39 1.65
N ILE A 49 -0.19 10.23 0.68
CA ILE A 49 -1.16 10.65 -0.34
C ILE A 49 -0.51 10.63 -1.74
N PRO A 50 -1.17 10.02 -2.73
CA PRO A 50 -2.38 9.19 -2.66
C PRO A 50 -2.11 7.83 -2.01
N THR A 51 -3.17 7.06 -1.72
CA THR A 51 -3.03 5.63 -1.44
C THR A 51 -2.42 4.95 -2.66
N GLY A 52 -1.35 4.21 -2.44
CA GLY A 52 -0.60 3.56 -3.50
C GLY A 52 0.70 2.94 -2.98
N VAL A 53 1.53 2.44 -3.89
CA VAL A 53 2.77 1.76 -3.52
C VAL A 53 3.95 2.16 -4.40
N ILE A 54 5.14 2.07 -3.82
CA ILE A 54 6.38 1.86 -4.56
C ILE A 54 6.79 0.39 -4.42
N ARG A 55 7.38 -0.20 -5.47
CA ARG A 55 7.80 -1.59 -5.46
C ARG A 55 9.31 -1.72 -5.58
N TYR A 56 9.88 -2.75 -4.95
CA TYR A 56 11.24 -3.17 -5.22
C TYR A 56 11.41 -3.52 -6.71
N ARG A 57 12.58 -3.24 -7.27
CA ARG A 57 12.84 -3.34 -8.71
C ARG A 57 12.59 -4.71 -9.32
N GLU A 58 12.76 -5.78 -8.55
CA GLU A 58 12.65 -7.16 -9.01
C GLU A 58 11.65 -7.97 -8.18
N PRO A 59 10.97 -8.96 -8.77
CA PRO A 59 10.16 -9.88 -7.99
C PRO A 59 11.06 -10.81 -7.17
N LEU A 60 10.53 -11.25 -6.04
CA LEU A 60 11.20 -12.04 -5.04
C LEU A 60 10.45 -13.35 -4.79
N VAL A 61 11.19 -14.42 -4.50
CA VAL A 61 10.66 -15.71 -4.04
C VAL A 61 10.95 -15.82 -2.55
N ASN A 62 12.14 -16.32 -2.18
CA ASN A 62 12.58 -16.44 -0.80
C ASN A 62 13.47 -15.25 -0.43
N PHE A 63 13.11 -14.55 0.63
CA PHE A 63 13.87 -13.40 1.07
C PHE A 63 13.63 -13.06 2.53
N GLU A 64 14.49 -12.22 3.04
CA GLU A 64 14.35 -11.54 4.33
C GLU A 64 14.43 -10.04 4.10
N PHE A 65 13.65 -9.30 4.87
CA PHE A 65 13.58 -7.85 4.79
C PHE A 65 13.64 -7.24 6.17
N LEU A 66 14.43 -6.20 6.31
CA LEU A 66 14.56 -5.38 7.50
C LEU A 66 14.18 -3.94 7.14
N CYS A 67 13.42 -3.30 8.01
CA CYS A 67 13.22 -1.86 7.98
C CYS A 67 12.97 -1.31 9.38
N GLU A 68 13.20 -0.01 9.53
CA GLU A 68 12.65 0.78 10.62
C GLU A 68 11.62 1.73 10.04
N TRP A 69 10.52 1.93 10.78
CA TRP A 69 9.45 2.84 10.38
C TRP A 69 8.96 3.69 11.55
N MET A 70 8.40 4.85 11.21
CA MET A 70 7.90 5.80 12.20
C MET A 70 6.76 6.61 11.59
N HIS A 71 5.57 6.54 12.17
CA HIS A 71 4.49 7.47 11.84
C HIS A 71 4.75 8.84 12.43
N LYS A 72 4.47 9.89 11.64
CA LYS A 72 4.67 11.29 12.05
C LYS A 72 3.46 11.88 12.73
N GLU A 73 2.30 11.24 12.59
CA GLU A 73 1.02 11.69 13.10
C GLU A 73 0.26 10.53 13.77
N LYS A 74 -0.58 10.86 14.75
CA LYS A 74 -1.43 9.88 15.43
C LYS A 74 -2.45 9.30 14.48
N GLY A 75 -2.60 7.99 14.51
CA GLY A 75 -3.56 7.27 13.66
C GLY A 75 -3.06 7.07 12.22
N GLY A 76 -1.74 7.09 12.00
CA GLY A 76 -1.15 6.80 10.72
C GLY A 76 -1.35 5.36 10.27
N ASN A 77 -1.51 5.18 8.96
CA ASN A 77 -1.60 3.89 8.29
C ASN A 77 -0.57 3.79 7.17
N SER A 78 0.01 2.61 7.02
CA SER A 78 0.95 2.19 5.99
C SER A 78 1.10 0.67 6.05
N GLY A 79 1.83 0.08 5.11
CA GLY A 79 2.09 -1.35 5.05
C GLY A 79 3.38 -1.71 4.30
N VAL A 80 3.84 -2.93 4.54
CA VAL A 80 4.85 -3.58 3.73
C VAL A 80 4.19 -4.76 3.03
N PHE A 81 4.11 -4.74 1.70
CA PHE A 81 3.61 -5.87 0.94
C PHE A 81 4.72 -6.87 0.65
N VAL A 82 4.43 -8.13 0.92
CA VAL A 82 5.26 -9.30 0.59
C VAL A 82 4.54 -10.06 -0.52
N TRP A 83 5.29 -10.43 -1.56
CA TRP A 83 4.76 -11.16 -2.71
C TRP A 83 3.56 -10.48 -3.37
N ALA A 84 3.61 -9.13 -3.49
CA ALA A 84 2.64 -8.41 -4.30
C ALA A 84 2.63 -8.97 -5.72
N THR A 85 1.48 -9.51 -6.15
CA THR A 85 1.41 -10.25 -7.41
C THR A 85 1.70 -9.37 -8.62
N PRO A 86 2.49 -9.85 -9.60
CA PRO A 86 2.82 -9.08 -10.79
C PRO A 86 1.60 -8.56 -11.55
N SER A 87 0.54 -9.36 -11.61
CA SER A 87 -0.71 -8.97 -12.27
C SER A 87 -1.41 -7.81 -11.56
N SER A 88 -1.42 -7.78 -10.22
CA SER A 88 -1.99 -6.66 -9.48
C SER A 88 -1.14 -5.39 -9.61
N ILE A 89 0.19 -5.52 -9.60
CA ILE A 89 1.11 -4.40 -9.87
C ILE A 89 0.85 -3.81 -11.27
N ALA A 90 0.70 -4.65 -12.29
CA ALA A 90 0.35 -4.20 -13.64
C ALA A 90 -1.01 -3.49 -13.68
N SER A 91 -2.02 -4.02 -12.96
CA SER A 91 -3.34 -3.37 -12.82
C SER A 91 -3.24 -1.99 -12.17
N LEU A 92 -2.48 -1.87 -11.06
CA LEU A 92 -2.26 -0.58 -10.40
C LEU A 92 -1.56 0.43 -11.32
N ALA A 93 -0.53 0.00 -12.04
CA ALA A 93 0.16 0.83 -13.01
C ALA A 93 -0.76 1.28 -14.17
N ALA A 94 -1.78 0.46 -14.48
CA ALA A 94 -2.85 0.80 -15.41
C ALA A 94 -3.98 1.63 -14.78
N GLY A 95 -3.82 2.11 -13.54
CA GLY A 95 -4.80 2.94 -12.83
C GLY A 95 -6.00 2.18 -12.26
N GLN A 96 -5.90 0.85 -12.11
CA GLN A 96 -6.96 0.00 -11.58
C GLN A 96 -6.66 -0.39 -10.14
N GLY A 97 -7.49 0.07 -9.22
CA GLY A 97 -7.30 -0.16 -7.78
C GLY A 97 -6.35 0.83 -7.12
N SER A 98 -6.10 0.64 -5.83
CA SER A 98 -5.20 1.48 -5.02
C SER A 98 -4.06 0.69 -4.40
N LEU A 99 -4.28 -0.57 -4.00
CA LEU A 99 -3.31 -1.43 -3.34
C LEU A 99 -3.14 -2.77 -4.09
N PRO A 100 -1.97 -3.41 -4.02
CA PRO A 100 -1.72 -4.66 -4.71
C PRO A 100 -2.37 -5.85 -3.99
N HIS A 101 -2.50 -6.96 -4.70
CA HIS A 101 -2.81 -8.25 -4.10
C HIS A 101 -1.53 -8.92 -3.63
N GLY A 102 -1.47 -9.34 -2.38
CA GLY A 102 -0.28 -9.95 -1.77
C GLY A 102 -0.50 -10.21 -0.29
N ILE A 103 0.58 -10.39 0.45
CA ILE A 103 0.53 -10.42 1.92
C ILE A 103 0.93 -9.05 2.43
N GLU A 104 0.08 -8.44 3.22
CA GLU A 104 0.39 -7.19 3.89
C GLU A 104 0.88 -7.45 5.31
N VAL A 105 1.99 -6.83 5.62
CA VAL A 105 2.54 -6.67 6.96
C VAL A 105 2.20 -5.25 7.40
N GLN A 106 1.22 -5.14 8.29
CA GLN A 106 0.61 -3.88 8.68
C GLN A 106 1.57 -2.96 9.41
N VAL A 107 1.55 -1.68 9.07
CA VAL A 107 2.29 -0.60 9.72
C VAL A 107 1.29 0.43 10.23
N LEU A 108 0.79 0.25 11.45
CA LEU A 108 -0.20 1.15 12.08
C LEU A 108 0.37 1.89 13.29
N ASP A 109 0.02 3.16 13.42
CA ASP A 109 0.20 3.91 14.67
C ASP A 109 -0.76 3.40 15.77
N LEU A 110 -0.30 3.40 17.01
CA LEU A 110 -1.11 2.92 18.16
C LEU A 110 -2.44 3.67 18.31
N GLY A 111 -2.53 4.91 17.84
CA GLY A 111 -3.76 5.71 17.87
C GLY A 111 -4.76 5.39 16.77
N TYR A 112 -4.44 4.50 15.82
CA TYR A 112 -5.30 4.24 14.66
C TYR A 112 -6.68 3.70 15.04
N ALA A 113 -6.76 2.78 15.99
CA ALA A 113 -8.03 2.21 16.46
C ALA A 113 -8.99 3.28 16.98
N GLU A 114 -8.48 4.27 17.72
CA GLU A 114 -9.28 5.41 18.20
C GLU A 114 -9.78 6.28 17.05
N VAL A 115 -8.89 6.62 16.10
CA VAL A 115 -9.23 7.42 14.91
C VAL A 115 -10.28 6.69 14.07
N TYR A 116 -10.06 5.39 13.79
CA TYR A 116 -10.98 4.55 13.06
C TYR A 116 -12.38 4.51 13.69
N THR A 117 -12.44 4.24 15.00
CA THR A 117 -13.72 4.17 15.73
C THR A 117 -14.48 5.50 15.69
N LYS A 118 -13.77 6.62 15.84
CA LYS A 118 -14.37 7.95 15.75
C LYS A 118 -14.89 8.28 14.34
N GLN A 119 -14.08 7.95 13.32
CA GLN A 119 -14.38 8.29 11.93
C GLN A 119 -15.53 7.47 11.36
N TYR A 120 -15.54 6.16 11.62
CA TYR A 120 -16.47 5.22 11.00
C TYR A 120 -17.63 4.80 11.92
N ASN A 121 -17.57 5.17 13.20
CA ASN A 121 -18.52 4.73 14.23
C ASN A 121 -18.67 3.19 14.26
N LYS A 122 -17.54 2.48 14.14
CA LYS A 122 -17.45 1.01 14.12
C LYS A 122 -16.40 0.53 15.11
N PRO A 123 -16.55 -0.68 15.68
CA PRO A 123 -15.52 -1.27 16.53
C PRO A 123 -14.25 -1.55 15.71
N ALA A 124 -13.09 -1.46 16.39
CA ALA A 124 -11.77 -1.74 15.84
C ALA A 124 -11.26 -3.11 16.33
N ASP A 125 -12.11 -4.14 16.29
CA ASP A 125 -11.84 -5.48 16.81
C ASP A 125 -11.33 -6.47 15.76
N TRP A 126 -11.28 -6.05 14.50
CA TRP A 126 -10.86 -6.87 13.38
C TRP A 126 -9.40 -6.61 12.93
N PHE A 127 -8.72 -5.66 13.57
CA PHE A 127 -7.30 -5.36 13.38
C PHE A 127 -6.64 -4.93 14.68
N THR A 128 -5.30 -4.93 14.72
CA THR A 128 -4.48 -4.37 15.80
C THR A 128 -3.44 -3.40 15.24
N SER A 129 -2.76 -2.67 16.13
CA SER A 129 -1.67 -1.75 15.74
C SER A 129 -0.28 -2.33 16.07
N HIS A 130 -0.14 -3.65 16.14
CA HIS A 130 1.09 -4.28 16.61
C HIS A 130 1.78 -5.19 15.60
N GLY A 131 1.42 -5.05 14.31
CA GLY A 131 2.03 -5.81 13.21
C GLY A 131 1.18 -7.01 12.79
N ASP A 132 -0.06 -6.80 12.45
CA ASP A 132 -0.90 -7.81 11.83
C ASP A 132 -0.29 -8.28 10.50
N VAL A 133 -0.52 -9.55 10.15
CA VAL A 133 -0.16 -10.12 8.83
C VAL A 133 -1.40 -10.74 8.21
N PHE A 134 -1.72 -10.36 6.98
CA PHE A 134 -2.95 -10.79 6.31
C PHE A 134 -2.89 -10.75 4.79
N PRO A 135 -3.70 -11.58 4.10
CA PRO A 135 -3.78 -11.57 2.65
C PRO A 135 -4.70 -10.44 2.16
N VAL A 136 -4.26 -9.76 1.11
CA VAL A 136 -5.02 -8.76 0.35
C VAL A 136 -5.40 -9.31 -1.02
N GLY A 137 -6.67 -9.14 -1.42
CA GLY A 137 -7.20 -9.70 -2.66
C GLY A 137 -7.39 -11.22 -2.60
N PRO A 138 -7.20 -11.93 -3.72
CA PRO A 138 -7.46 -13.38 -3.83
C PRO A 138 -6.29 -14.26 -3.36
N VAL A 139 -5.31 -13.68 -2.66
CA VAL A 139 -4.17 -14.44 -2.13
C VAL A 139 -4.62 -15.30 -0.95
N GLU A 140 -4.16 -16.54 -0.91
CA GLU A 140 -4.44 -17.47 0.16
C GLU A 140 -3.37 -17.41 1.24
N MET A 141 -3.78 -17.54 2.51
CA MET A 141 -2.90 -17.65 3.67
C MET A 141 -3.63 -18.36 4.80
N ARG A 142 -2.94 -19.23 5.52
CA ARG A 142 -3.37 -19.73 6.82
C ARG A 142 -2.69 -18.90 7.91
N PRO A 143 -3.43 -18.00 8.60
CA PRO A 143 -2.83 -17.11 9.59
C PRO A 143 -2.37 -17.88 10.84
N PHE A 144 -1.25 -17.45 11.43
CA PHE A 144 -0.83 -17.95 12.74
C PHE A 144 -1.68 -17.33 13.86
N PRO A 145 -1.98 -18.10 14.92
CA PRO A 145 -2.72 -17.57 16.06
C PRO A 145 -1.89 -16.55 16.89
N PRO A 146 -2.58 -15.57 17.54
CA PRO A 146 -4.01 -15.34 17.54
C PRO A 146 -4.55 -14.89 16.18
N VAL A 147 -5.82 -15.18 15.91
CA VAL A 147 -6.43 -14.91 14.61
C VAL A 147 -7.60 -13.94 14.79
N ALA A 148 -7.75 -13.01 13.86
CA ALA A 148 -8.87 -12.09 13.82
C ALA A 148 -10.23 -12.82 13.73
N PRO A 149 -11.34 -12.17 14.11
CA PRO A 149 -12.66 -12.80 14.08
C PRO A 149 -13.10 -13.34 12.72
N ASP A 150 -12.62 -12.78 11.62
CA ASP A 150 -12.90 -13.23 10.26
C ASP A 150 -12.06 -14.45 9.81
N GLY A 151 -11.10 -14.86 10.63
CA GLY A 151 -10.24 -16.01 10.34
C GLY A 151 -9.14 -15.76 9.32
N ARG A 152 -8.95 -14.52 8.81
CA ARG A 152 -8.05 -14.23 7.71
C ARG A 152 -6.74 -13.54 8.13
N ARG A 153 -6.72 -12.90 9.29
CA ARG A 153 -5.62 -12.06 9.76
C ARG A 153 -4.93 -12.70 10.96
N SER A 154 -3.61 -12.79 10.94
CA SER A 154 -2.80 -13.13 12.10
C SER A 154 -2.62 -11.89 12.96
N PHE A 155 -3.10 -11.94 14.19
CA PHE A 155 -2.85 -10.91 15.18
C PHE A 155 -1.51 -11.14 15.88
N PRO A 156 -0.83 -10.08 16.32
CA PRO A 156 0.37 -10.19 17.11
C PRO A 156 0.12 -10.93 18.44
N SER A 157 1.02 -11.85 18.76
CA SER A 157 1.04 -12.57 20.05
C SER A 157 1.57 -11.69 21.19
N LYS A 158 2.18 -10.54 20.87
CA LYS A 158 2.74 -9.56 21.80
C LYS A 158 2.54 -8.15 21.28
N GLU A 159 2.33 -7.21 22.18
CA GLU A 159 2.18 -5.79 21.89
C GLU A 159 3.53 -5.10 22.10
N THR A 160 4.31 -4.97 21.02
CA THR A 160 5.69 -4.42 21.07
C THR A 160 5.85 -3.13 20.29
N THR A 161 4.84 -2.71 19.51
CA THR A 161 4.88 -1.48 18.71
C THR A 161 4.95 -0.25 19.60
N LYS A 162 5.79 0.71 19.21
CA LYS A 162 5.94 2.03 19.82
C LYS A 162 5.04 3.03 19.10
N GLY A 163 4.75 4.15 19.77
CA GLY A 163 3.81 5.15 19.27
C GLY A 163 4.40 6.14 18.26
N THR A 164 3.60 7.17 18.01
CA THR A 164 3.91 8.27 17.08
C THR A 164 5.28 8.92 17.39
N ASN A 165 6.06 9.17 16.35
CA ASN A 165 7.42 9.72 16.42
C ASN A 165 8.45 8.82 17.12
N GLU A 166 8.18 7.54 17.27
CA GLU A 166 9.11 6.55 17.76
C GLU A 166 9.44 5.53 16.67
N TRP A 167 10.72 5.16 16.55
CA TRP A 167 11.17 4.17 15.57
C TRP A 167 10.77 2.76 16.01
N ASN A 168 10.08 2.04 15.12
CA ASN A 168 9.81 0.62 15.19
C ASN A 168 10.72 -0.13 14.24
N HIS A 169 11.15 -1.31 14.64
CA HIS A 169 11.98 -2.19 13.82
C HIS A 169 11.17 -3.41 13.40
N TYR A 170 11.11 -3.66 12.09
CA TYR A 170 10.53 -4.85 11.49
C TYR A 170 11.62 -5.74 10.89
N TYR A 171 11.51 -7.02 11.18
CA TYR A 171 12.16 -8.08 10.43
C TYR A 171 11.09 -9.00 9.87
N VAL A 172 11.08 -9.18 8.56
CA VAL A 172 10.16 -10.02 7.81
C VAL A 172 10.94 -11.16 7.17
N ARG A 173 10.52 -12.38 7.39
CA ARG A 173 11.06 -13.55 6.72
C ARG A 173 9.97 -14.18 5.84
N ALA A 174 10.20 -14.25 4.53
CA ALA A 174 9.29 -14.75 3.52
C ALA A 174 9.97 -15.91 2.77
N VAL A 175 9.59 -17.15 3.11
CA VAL A 175 10.27 -18.35 2.62
C VAL A 175 9.27 -19.48 2.38
N ASP A 176 9.29 -20.06 1.19
CA ASP A 176 8.53 -21.26 0.82
C ASP A 176 7.03 -21.19 1.18
N GLY A 177 6.41 -20.03 0.96
CA GLY A 177 4.99 -19.80 1.26
C GLY A 177 4.68 -19.55 2.73
N GLU A 178 5.69 -19.24 3.55
CA GLU A 178 5.54 -18.81 4.93
C GLU A 178 6.05 -17.38 5.08
N VAL A 179 5.28 -16.52 5.77
CA VAL A 179 5.70 -15.19 6.20
C VAL A 179 5.68 -15.13 7.72
N ARG A 180 6.76 -14.62 8.30
CA ARG A 180 6.88 -14.33 9.74
C ARG A 180 7.34 -12.90 9.95
N LEU A 181 6.77 -12.25 10.97
CA LEU A 181 7.09 -10.89 11.37
C LEU A 181 7.66 -10.84 12.78
N TRP A 182 8.76 -10.12 12.92
CA TRP A 182 9.30 -9.67 14.21
C TRP A 182 9.12 -8.16 14.33
N VAL A 183 8.58 -7.73 15.46
CA VAL A 183 8.42 -6.31 15.80
C VAL A 183 9.26 -6.01 17.02
N ASN A 184 10.19 -5.06 16.87
CA ASN A 184 11.11 -4.64 17.95
C ASN A 184 11.85 -5.82 18.64
N GLY A 185 12.24 -6.82 17.84
CA GLY A 185 13.00 -7.98 18.28
C GLY A 185 12.18 -9.22 18.67
N GLU A 186 10.86 -9.11 18.74
CA GLU A 186 9.97 -10.22 19.11
C GLU A 186 9.18 -10.74 17.91
N GLU A 187 9.18 -12.07 17.70
CA GLU A 187 8.29 -12.70 16.72
C GLU A 187 6.84 -12.57 17.20
N VAL A 188 5.98 -11.99 16.37
CA VAL A 188 4.61 -11.63 16.81
C VAL A 188 3.51 -12.24 15.96
N SER A 189 3.66 -12.32 14.64
CA SER A 189 2.59 -12.72 13.73
C SER A 189 3.13 -13.35 12.45
N GLY A 190 2.26 -13.88 11.60
CA GLY A 190 2.63 -14.48 10.33
C GLY A 190 1.57 -15.44 9.80
N GLY A 191 1.95 -16.22 8.81
CA GLY A 191 1.09 -17.25 8.22
C GLY A 191 1.86 -18.13 7.26
N ASP A 192 1.24 -19.25 6.89
CA ASP A 192 1.79 -20.21 5.94
C ASP A 192 0.76 -20.61 4.87
N GLY A 193 1.13 -21.55 4.00
CA GLY A 193 0.27 -21.97 2.90
C GLY A 193 -0.04 -20.83 1.93
N ILE A 194 0.83 -19.83 1.86
CA ILE A 194 0.63 -18.64 1.02
C ILE A 194 0.76 -19.02 -0.45
N SER A 195 -0.24 -18.63 -1.24
CA SER A 195 -0.25 -18.85 -2.67
C SER A 195 -0.89 -17.66 -3.41
N PRO A 196 -0.17 -17.08 -4.40
CA PRO A 196 1.20 -17.38 -4.81
C PRO A 196 2.27 -16.87 -3.82
N ALA A 197 3.36 -17.63 -3.62
CA ALA A 197 4.50 -17.24 -2.78
C ALA A 197 5.62 -16.64 -3.64
N PHE A 198 5.28 -15.61 -4.39
CA PHE A 198 6.14 -14.95 -5.35
C PHE A 198 5.57 -13.59 -5.75
N GLY A 199 6.41 -12.58 -5.87
CA GLY A 199 5.99 -11.24 -6.27
C GLY A 199 6.91 -10.15 -5.74
N PHE A 200 6.41 -8.92 -5.70
CA PHE A 200 7.19 -7.76 -5.30
C PHE A 200 7.11 -7.49 -3.80
N LEU A 201 8.21 -6.99 -3.26
CA LEU A 201 8.22 -6.23 -2.03
C LEU A 201 7.75 -4.81 -2.35
N CYS A 202 6.75 -4.30 -1.60
CA CYS A 202 6.30 -2.93 -1.78
C CYS A 202 6.24 -2.19 -0.44
N LEU A 203 6.42 -0.87 -0.51
CA LEU A 203 6.13 0.06 0.59
C LEU A 203 4.87 0.84 0.24
N GLU A 204 3.98 0.97 1.21
CA GLU A 204 2.66 1.56 1.04
C GLU A 204 2.62 3.01 1.50
N SER A 205 1.88 3.81 0.74
CA SER A 205 1.39 5.14 1.07
C SER A 205 -0.09 5.06 1.38
N GLU A 206 -0.52 5.34 2.62
CA GLU A 206 -1.94 5.29 2.98
C GLU A 206 -2.32 6.28 4.09
N GLY A 207 -2.79 7.44 3.67
CA GLY A 207 -3.56 8.40 4.49
C GLY A 207 -2.76 9.28 5.44
N ALA A 208 -1.51 8.93 5.80
CA ALA A 208 -0.73 9.72 6.76
C ALA A 208 0.78 9.66 6.50
N PRO A 209 1.54 10.69 6.91
CA PRO A 209 2.98 10.70 6.75
C PRO A 209 3.67 9.61 7.56
N VAL A 210 4.51 8.84 6.87
CA VAL A 210 5.35 7.80 7.47
C VAL A 210 6.78 7.90 6.95
N GLU A 211 7.73 7.55 7.78
CA GLU A 211 9.15 7.55 7.46
C GLU A 211 9.72 6.15 7.62
N PHE A 212 10.48 5.69 6.60
CA PHE A 212 11.21 4.44 6.63
C PHE A 212 12.71 4.70 6.55
N ARG A 213 13.52 3.86 7.21
CA ARG A 213 14.96 3.86 7.11
C ARG A 213 15.54 2.46 7.34
N ASN A 214 16.86 2.32 7.17
CA ASN A 214 17.57 1.05 7.38
C ASN A 214 16.95 -0.11 6.60
N LEU A 215 16.47 0.19 5.38
CA LEU A 215 15.88 -0.81 4.48
C LEU A 215 16.96 -1.76 4.00
N ARG A 216 16.83 -3.04 4.31
CA ARG A 216 17.79 -4.09 3.91
C ARG A 216 17.08 -5.33 3.43
N LEU A 217 17.62 -5.94 2.40
CA LEU A 217 17.10 -7.15 1.78
C LEU A 217 18.18 -8.21 1.74
N ARG A 218 17.81 -9.45 2.01
CA ARG A 218 18.64 -10.62 1.74
C ARG A 218 17.84 -11.64 0.96
N ARG A 219 18.31 -11.98 -0.25
CA ARG A 219 17.72 -13.06 -1.04
C ARG A 219 18.17 -14.40 -0.47
N LEU A 220 17.26 -15.35 -0.38
CA LEU A 220 17.51 -16.68 0.06
C LEU A 220 17.40 -17.67 -1.11
N PRO A 221 18.09 -18.81 -1.05
CA PRO A 221 17.95 -19.85 -2.08
C PRO A 221 16.50 -20.29 -2.24
N SER A 222 16.10 -20.50 -3.49
CA SER A 222 14.81 -21.08 -3.85
C SER A 222 15.00 -22.11 -4.94
N ALA A 223 14.22 -23.19 -4.90
CA ALA A 223 14.22 -24.23 -5.93
C ALA A 223 13.56 -23.77 -7.24
N ALA A 224 12.74 -22.74 -7.21
CA ALA A 224 12.06 -22.17 -8.37
C ALA A 224 12.20 -20.65 -8.38
N GLN A 225 12.70 -20.11 -9.49
CA GLN A 225 12.56 -18.68 -9.79
C GLN A 225 11.66 -18.56 -11.03
N PRO A 226 10.42 -18.10 -10.88
CA PRO A 226 9.60 -17.80 -12.05
C PRO A 226 10.25 -16.66 -12.84
N GLU A 227 10.52 -16.88 -14.12
CA GLU A 227 10.92 -15.81 -15.04
C GLU A 227 9.72 -14.90 -15.29
N ILE A 228 9.79 -13.67 -14.82
CA ILE A 228 8.83 -12.62 -15.19
C ILE A 228 9.57 -11.63 -16.05
N SER A 229 9.03 -11.40 -17.25
CA SER A 229 9.46 -10.29 -18.06
C SER A 229 9.08 -8.98 -17.36
N LEU A 230 10.08 -8.20 -16.92
CA LEU A 230 9.84 -6.88 -16.36
C LEU A 230 9.23 -5.92 -17.39
N GLU A 231 9.36 -6.21 -18.69
CA GLU A 231 8.68 -5.45 -19.76
C GLU A 231 7.16 -5.59 -19.69
N SER A 232 6.64 -6.76 -19.24
CA SER A 232 5.19 -6.95 -19.05
C SER A 232 4.64 -6.15 -17.86
N LEU A 233 5.51 -5.60 -17.02
CA LEU A 233 5.17 -4.78 -15.86
C LEU A 233 5.36 -3.28 -16.09
N GLN A 234 5.87 -2.89 -17.27
CA GLN A 234 5.83 -1.49 -17.66
C GLN A 234 4.35 -1.14 -17.90
N PRO A 235 3.84 -0.08 -17.27
CA PRO A 235 2.50 0.37 -17.58
C PRO A 235 2.45 0.64 -19.08
N PRO A 236 1.42 0.15 -19.79
CA PRO A 236 1.17 0.68 -21.13
C PRO A 236 1.14 2.20 -20.99
N ALA A 237 1.71 2.92 -21.93
CA ALA A 237 1.60 4.37 -21.96
C ALA A 237 0.10 4.71 -21.95
N LEU A 238 -0.41 5.05 -20.76
CA LEU A 238 -1.84 5.32 -20.60
C LEU A 238 -2.11 6.68 -21.22
N GLU A 239 -2.64 6.68 -22.41
CA GLU A 239 -3.18 7.90 -22.99
C GLU A 239 -4.53 8.23 -22.33
N PRO A 240 -4.78 9.49 -21.99
CA PRO A 240 -6.07 9.89 -21.43
C PRO A 240 -7.16 9.67 -22.47
N VAL A 241 -8.30 9.15 -22.04
CA VAL A 241 -9.48 9.04 -22.89
C VAL A 241 -10.02 10.43 -23.17
N SER A 242 -10.14 10.82 -24.46
CA SER A 242 -10.75 12.09 -24.84
C SER A 242 -12.18 12.19 -24.29
N LEU A 243 -12.49 13.31 -23.66
CA LEU A 243 -13.81 13.67 -23.14
C LEU A 243 -14.46 14.79 -23.96
N ASP A 244 -14.02 15.02 -25.21
CA ASP A 244 -14.63 16.02 -26.06
C ASP A 244 -16.13 15.76 -26.23
N GLY A 245 -16.95 16.79 -26.00
CA GLY A 245 -18.40 16.68 -26.01
C GLY A 245 -19.04 15.94 -24.81
N HIS A 246 -18.25 15.42 -23.87
CA HIS A 246 -18.80 14.71 -22.71
C HIS A 246 -19.42 15.68 -21.70
N PRO A 247 -20.65 15.42 -21.18
CA PRO A 247 -21.36 16.34 -20.31
C PRO A 247 -20.66 16.60 -18.96
N ILE A 248 -19.75 15.71 -18.54
CA ILE A 248 -19.00 15.85 -17.30
C ILE A 248 -17.88 16.91 -17.36
N VAL A 249 -17.49 17.33 -18.57
CA VAL A 249 -16.43 18.33 -18.77
C VAL A 249 -16.81 19.66 -18.15
N GLY A 250 -15.92 20.24 -17.36
CA GLY A 250 -16.15 21.53 -16.68
C GLY A 250 -15.51 21.59 -15.30
N THR A 251 -15.82 22.66 -14.59
CA THR A 251 -15.38 22.88 -13.20
C THR A 251 -16.51 22.56 -12.23
N TRP A 252 -16.25 21.70 -11.28
CA TRP A 252 -17.19 21.22 -10.28
C TRP A 252 -16.68 21.57 -8.87
N VAL A 253 -17.50 22.22 -8.05
CA VAL A 253 -17.09 22.79 -6.75
C VAL A 253 -17.85 22.12 -5.60
N TYR A 254 -17.11 21.77 -4.54
CA TYR A 254 -17.64 21.27 -3.27
C TYR A 254 -16.77 21.76 -2.11
N GLY A 255 -17.35 22.56 -1.21
CA GLY A 255 -16.59 23.25 -0.16
C GLY A 255 -15.48 24.12 -0.76
N GLU A 256 -14.27 23.96 -0.26
CA GLU A 256 -13.07 24.66 -0.75
C GLU A 256 -12.35 23.94 -1.90
N HIS A 257 -12.91 22.82 -2.35
CA HIS A 257 -12.32 21.99 -3.40
C HIS A 257 -13.00 22.22 -4.75
N ALA A 258 -12.24 22.05 -5.81
CA ALA A 258 -12.76 22.02 -7.17
C ALA A 258 -12.16 20.84 -7.96
N ARG A 259 -13.01 20.25 -8.84
CA ARG A 259 -12.61 19.31 -9.88
C ARG A 259 -12.70 19.98 -11.23
N ASP A 260 -11.56 20.15 -11.91
CA ASP A 260 -11.55 20.61 -13.30
C ASP A 260 -11.40 19.39 -14.20
N ILE A 261 -12.42 19.08 -14.97
CA ILE A 261 -12.43 17.96 -15.90
C ILE A 261 -12.29 18.52 -17.31
N SER A 262 -11.17 18.24 -17.96
CA SER A 262 -10.84 18.80 -19.28
C SER A 262 -11.35 17.92 -20.42
N PRO A 263 -11.63 18.49 -21.61
CA PRO A 263 -11.95 17.72 -22.82
C PRO A 263 -10.84 16.77 -23.22
N SER A 264 -9.57 17.10 -22.91
CA SER A 264 -8.40 16.24 -23.20
C SER A 264 -8.25 15.04 -22.26
N GLY A 265 -9.24 14.78 -21.38
CA GLY A 265 -9.28 13.60 -20.53
C GLY A 265 -8.43 13.70 -19.28
N TYR A 266 -8.29 14.87 -18.71
CA TYR A 266 -7.66 15.05 -17.39
C TYR A 266 -8.67 15.55 -16.36
N CYS A 267 -8.58 15.01 -15.15
CA CYS A 267 -9.27 15.49 -13.97
C CYS A 267 -8.24 16.08 -13.00
N THR A 268 -8.42 17.33 -12.60
CA THR A 268 -7.54 18.04 -11.68
C THR A 268 -8.30 18.40 -10.41
N LEU A 269 -7.82 17.96 -9.26
CA LEU A 269 -8.32 18.43 -7.96
C LEU A 269 -7.56 19.67 -7.54
N ARG A 270 -8.30 20.70 -7.11
CA ARG A 270 -7.73 21.87 -6.45
C ARG A 270 -8.37 22.10 -5.08
N HIS A 271 -7.56 22.64 -4.18
CA HIS A 271 -8.00 23.25 -2.93
C HIS A 271 -7.66 24.75 -3.00
N GLY A 272 -8.66 25.60 -3.08
CA GLY A 272 -8.46 27.00 -3.46
C GLY A 272 -7.77 27.12 -4.82
N ASN A 273 -6.61 27.78 -4.85
CA ASN A 273 -5.78 27.93 -6.05
C ASN A 273 -4.67 26.86 -6.19
N THR A 274 -4.52 25.98 -5.21
CA THR A 274 -3.45 24.96 -5.21
C THR A 274 -3.94 23.70 -5.90
N VAL A 275 -3.15 23.19 -6.86
CA VAL A 275 -3.37 21.87 -7.46
C VAL A 275 -2.96 20.81 -6.46
N VAL A 276 -3.90 19.96 -6.05
CA VAL A 276 -3.65 18.82 -5.16
C VAL A 276 -3.16 17.62 -5.98
N TRP A 277 -3.83 17.33 -7.09
CA TRP A 277 -3.41 16.32 -8.05
C TRP A 277 -4.04 16.55 -9.43
N LYS A 278 -3.41 15.95 -10.45
CA LYS A 278 -3.94 15.88 -11.82
C LYS A 278 -3.83 14.43 -12.29
N LYS A 279 -4.94 13.84 -12.68
CA LYS A 279 -5.08 12.44 -13.08
C LYS A 279 -5.65 12.31 -14.48
N ARG A 280 -5.25 11.27 -15.20
CA ARG A 280 -5.81 10.92 -16.52
C ARG A 280 -7.15 10.22 -16.34
N CYS A 281 -8.09 10.45 -17.24
CA CYS A 281 -9.30 9.66 -17.37
C CYS A 281 -8.97 8.39 -18.17
N LEU A 282 -9.27 7.24 -17.61
CA LEU A 282 -8.92 5.93 -18.16
C LEU A 282 -10.07 5.28 -18.90
N SER A 283 -11.31 5.59 -18.53
CA SER A 283 -12.52 5.13 -19.20
C SER A 283 -13.66 6.12 -19.02
N LYS A 284 -14.67 6.04 -19.87
CA LYS A 284 -15.89 6.83 -19.80
C LYS A 284 -17.11 6.01 -20.19
N THR A 285 -18.26 6.41 -19.66
CA THR A 285 -19.61 6.06 -20.13
C THR A 285 -20.33 7.33 -20.56
N GLU A 286 -21.61 7.30 -20.82
CA GLU A 286 -22.40 8.51 -21.15
C GLU A 286 -22.43 9.53 -19.99
N THR A 287 -22.39 9.07 -18.75
CA THR A 287 -22.57 9.89 -17.54
C THR A 287 -21.43 9.78 -16.54
N SER A 288 -20.44 8.94 -16.75
CA SER A 288 -19.37 8.75 -15.79
C SER A 288 -17.99 8.67 -16.43
N ILE A 289 -16.98 8.96 -15.61
CA ILE A 289 -15.57 8.75 -15.94
C ILE A 289 -14.89 8.00 -14.80
N MET A 290 -13.90 7.19 -15.12
CA MET A 290 -12.95 6.64 -14.16
C MET A 290 -11.59 7.27 -14.40
N VAL A 291 -10.97 7.78 -13.34
CA VAL A 291 -9.63 8.37 -13.41
C VAL A 291 -8.59 7.44 -12.79
N GLU A 292 -7.31 7.73 -13.02
CA GLU A 292 -6.20 6.99 -12.42
C GLU A 292 -6.40 6.79 -10.91
N GLY A 293 -6.13 5.56 -10.43
CA GLY A 293 -6.42 5.15 -9.06
C GLY A 293 -7.84 4.64 -8.85
N GLY A 294 -8.60 4.40 -9.94
CA GLY A 294 -9.92 3.79 -9.88
C GLY A 294 -11.07 4.70 -9.43
N LEU A 295 -10.79 6.00 -9.22
CA LEU A 295 -11.77 6.97 -8.75
C LEU A 295 -12.86 7.21 -9.78
N VAL A 296 -14.13 6.93 -9.43
CA VAL A 296 -15.26 7.12 -10.34
C VAL A 296 -15.99 8.43 -10.04
N HIS A 297 -16.25 9.18 -11.10
CA HIS A 297 -17.04 10.40 -11.08
C HIS A 297 -18.28 10.17 -11.94
N THR A 298 -19.48 10.35 -11.38
CA THR A 298 -20.75 10.12 -12.07
C THR A 298 -21.59 11.39 -12.08
N LEU A 299 -22.08 11.76 -13.25
CA LEU A 299 -23.01 12.88 -13.40
C LEU A 299 -24.45 12.40 -13.17
N ASP A 300 -25.15 13.04 -12.24
CA ASP A 300 -26.54 12.81 -11.93
C ASP A 300 -27.29 14.16 -12.05
N GLY A 301 -27.88 14.43 -13.21
CA GLY A 301 -28.40 15.73 -13.56
C GLY A 301 -27.30 16.80 -13.53
N ASP A 302 -27.45 17.82 -12.68
CA ASP A 302 -26.49 18.93 -12.50
C ASP A 302 -25.52 18.71 -11.32
N ILE A 303 -25.45 17.49 -10.80
CA ILE A 303 -24.60 17.13 -9.66
C ILE A 303 -23.55 16.12 -10.12
N LEU A 304 -22.28 16.40 -9.82
CA LEU A 304 -21.19 15.43 -9.97
C LEU A 304 -21.03 14.67 -8.65
N LYS A 305 -21.31 13.36 -8.68
CA LYS A 305 -21.05 12.43 -7.57
C LYS A 305 -19.64 11.87 -7.70
N ILE A 306 -18.84 12.01 -6.65
CA ILE A 306 -17.45 11.55 -6.59
C ILE A 306 -17.40 10.37 -5.62
N GLU A 307 -17.17 9.16 -6.11
CA GLU A 307 -17.14 7.90 -5.34
C GLU A 307 -18.36 7.66 -4.43
N GLY A 308 -19.48 8.31 -4.71
CA GLY A 308 -20.66 8.24 -3.86
C GLY A 308 -20.52 8.93 -2.48
N MET A 309 -19.38 9.58 -2.21
CA MET A 309 -19.11 10.26 -0.93
C MET A 309 -19.25 11.77 -1.01
N TYR A 310 -18.97 12.37 -2.16
CA TYR A 310 -19.01 13.83 -2.34
C TYR A 310 -19.94 14.21 -3.49
N GLU A 311 -20.64 15.32 -3.31
CA GLU A 311 -21.47 15.95 -4.34
C GLU A 311 -20.90 17.32 -4.68
N ALA A 312 -20.57 17.52 -5.95
CA ALA A 312 -20.07 18.79 -6.46
C ALA A 312 -21.07 19.41 -7.44
N ARG A 313 -21.16 20.73 -7.44
CA ARG A 313 -21.99 21.48 -8.38
C ARG A 313 -21.14 22.19 -9.42
N ARG A 314 -21.65 22.33 -10.63
CA ARG A 314 -20.98 23.05 -11.70
C ARG A 314 -20.82 24.53 -11.31
N ARG A 315 -19.64 25.08 -11.57
CA ARG A 315 -19.33 26.49 -11.36
C ARG A 315 -19.80 27.33 -12.54
#